data_1938f6bac7b920305fe73907dd31102e
#
_entry.id   1938f6bac7b920305fe73907dd31102e
#
_cell.length_a   1.000
_cell.length_b   1.000
_cell.length_c   1.000
_cell.angle_alpha   90.00
_cell.angle_beta   90.00
_cell.angle_gamma   90.00
#
_symmetry.space_group_name_H-M   'P 1'
#
loop_
_entity.id
_entity.type
_entity.pdbx_description
1 polymer ?
#
loop_
_entity_poly.entity_id
_entity_poly.type
_entity_poly.pdbx_seq_one_letter_code
_entity_poly.pdbx_strand_id
1 'polypeptide(L)'
;PRVTWEDIGDLEEVKEKIREIVELPLKHPELFERLGIEPPKGILLYGPPGVGKTLLAKALANETGAYFLAINGPEIMSKYYGESEQRLRQIFEEAKKNAPAIIFIDEIDAIAPKREEVVGEVEKRVVAQLLALMDGLEERGKVIVIGATNRPDAVDPALRRPGRFDREIEVPPPDKRARREILAVHTRNVPLAEDVDLDKLAEMTYGYTGADLAALVKEAAMNALRRFLKEHAIDLDKPIPSELLQKLKVTMADFYRAMKNIAPSLMREVLIEVPEVHWDDIGGLDLVKQQLREAVEWPIKYPHIFEQMGIRPPKGILLYGPPGCGKTLLAKAAATESGANFIAVKGPEVLSKWVGESEKAIREIFKRARKAAPTIIFFDEIDAIAPIRGHDVSGVTDRIVNQLLTEMDGIEALRGVVVIGATNRPDLLDPALLRPGRFDRIIYVPPPDLRARYEILKIHTRKIPLAEDVDLIELAKKTEGYSGADLEALVREAVMLALREDLTPRPISFKYFIKAMEYVKPSLTKDRLEAYEKIQEELSRRIMYM
;
A
#
# COMPACT_ATOMS: atom_id res chain seq x y z
N PRO A 1 3.30 5.18 -32.77
CA PRO A 1 4.03 4.66 -31.61
C PRO A 1 4.34 3.17 -31.77
N ARG A 2 5.48 2.72 -31.20
CA ARG A 2 5.92 1.32 -31.30
C ARG A 2 5.57 0.48 -30.08
N VAL A 3 4.66 0.94 -29.26
CA VAL A 3 4.22 0.25 -28.04
C VAL A 3 3.11 -0.74 -28.40
N THR A 4 3.29 -2.00 -27.97
CA THR A 4 2.30 -3.06 -28.18
C THR A 4 1.62 -3.44 -26.85
N TRP A 5 0.54 -4.20 -26.89
CA TRP A 5 -0.12 -4.73 -25.69
C TRP A 5 0.82 -5.60 -24.85
N GLU A 6 1.80 -6.24 -25.47
CA GLU A 6 2.80 -7.06 -24.79
C GLU A 6 3.78 -6.24 -23.96
N ASP A 7 3.97 -4.95 -24.29
CA ASP A 7 4.82 -4.03 -23.53
C ASP A 7 4.16 -3.55 -22.23
N ILE A 8 2.89 -3.90 -22.03
CA ILE A 8 2.12 -3.54 -20.85
C ILE A 8 1.91 -4.81 -20.02
N GLY A 9 2.51 -4.85 -18.83
CA GLY A 9 2.31 -5.94 -17.89
C GLY A 9 0.95 -5.85 -17.22
N ASP A 10 0.20 -6.95 -17.22
CA ASP A 10 -1.11 -7.07 -16.59
C ASP A 10 -2.16 -6.08 -17.14
N LEU A 11 -3.16 -5.71 -16.34
CA LEU A 11 -4.30 -4.85 -16.72
C LEU A 11 -5.21 -5.48 -17.79
N GLU A 12 -5.33 -6.81 -17.79
CA GLU A 12 -6.14 -7.52 -18.79
C GLU A 12 -7.60 -7.03 -18.85
N GLU A 13 -8.19 -6.77 -17.70
CA GLU A 13 -9.54 -6.25 -17.59
C GLU A 13 -9.67 -4.85 -18.20
N VAL A 14 -8.69 -3.99 -17.95
CA VAL A 14 -8.61 -2.63 -18.52
C VAL A 14 -8.36 -2.71 -20.02
N LYS A 15 -7.45 -3.58 -20.48
CA LYS A 15 -7.17 -3.80 -21.89
C LYS A 15 -8.41 -4.27 -22.64
N GLU A 16 -9.17 -5.20 -22.09
CA GLU A 16 -10.41 -5.69 -22.68
C GLU A 16 -11.46 -4.59 -22.80
N LYS A 17 -11.66 -3.80 -21.77
CA LYS A 17 -12.59 -2.66 -21.78
C LYS A 17 -12.21 -1.64 -22.85
N ILE A 18 -10.94 -1.32 -22.97
CA ILE A 18 -10.45 -0.38 -23.98
C ILE A 18 -10.60 -0.95 -25.38
N ARG A 19 -10.29 -2.22 -25.60
CA ARG A 19 -10.50 -2.88 -26.88
C ARG A 19 -11.95 -2.83 -27.32
N GLU A 20 -12.86 -3.16 -26.44
CA GLU A 20 -14.29 -3.17 -26.71
C GLU A 20 -14.85 -1.77 -27.00
N ILE A 21 -14.43 -0.78 -26.23
CA ILE A 21 -14.95 0.59 -26.32
C ILE A 21 -14.32 1.38 -27.47
N VAL A 22 -13.05 1.15 -27.78
CA VAL A 22 -12.29 1.95 -28.75
C VAL A 22 -11.91 1.18 -30.00
N GLU A 23 -11.28 0.02 -29.85
CA GLU A 23 -10.78 -0.75 -31.00
C GLU A 23 -11.89 -1.25 -31.90
N LEU A 24 -12.96 -1.80 -31.33
CA LEU A 24 -14.12 -2.27 -32.08
C LEU A 24 -14.77 -1.15 -32.89
N PRO A 25 -15.13 0.03 -32.32
CA PRO A 25 -15.71 1.13 -33.13
C PRO A 25 -14.80 1.64 -34.24
N LEU A 26 -13.48 1.67 -34.02
CA LEU A 26 -12.53 2.14 -35.03
C LEU A 26 -12.31 1.14 -36.15
N LYS A 27 -12.26 -0.16 -35.85
CA LYS A 27 -12.07 -1.21 -36.86
C LYS A 27 -13.36 -1.65 -37.54
N HIS A 28 -14.45 -1.70 -36.81
CA HIS A 28 -15.74 -2.22 -37.27
C HIS A 28 -16.91 -1.29 -36.94
N PRO A 29 -16.96 -0.07 -37.52
CA PRO A 29 -18.05 0.85 -37.25
C PRO A 29 -19.42 0.31 -37.72
N GLU A 30 -19.44 -0.61 -38.68
CA GLU A 30 -20.65 -1.23 -39.19
C GLU A 30 -21.44 -2.00 -38.13
N LEU A 31 -20.78 -2.55 -37.13
CA LEU A 31 -21.45 -3.25 -36.03
C LEU A 31 -22.29 -2.28 -35.18
N PHE A 32 -21.75 -1.09 -34.92
CA PHE A 32 -22.44 -0.05 -34.16
C PHE A 32 -23.61 0.56 -34.92
N GLU A 33 -23.44 0.77 -36.23
CA GLU A 33 -24.51 1.23 -37.10
C GLU A 33 -25.67 0.23 -37.14
N ARG A 34 -25.37 -1.06 -37.27
CA ARG A 34 -26.35 -2.12 -37.29
C ARG A 34 -27.17 -2.18 -36.00
N LEU A 35 -26.54 -1.97 -34.87
CA LEU A 35 -27.19 -1.99 -33.56
C LEU A 35 -27.85 -0.67 -33.17
N GLY A 36 -27.60 0.41 -33.94
CA GLY A 36 -28.10 1.73 -33.60
C GLY A 36 -27.44 2.36 -32.35
N ILE A 37 -26.22 1.93 -32.04
CA ILE A 37 -25.44 2.41 -30.89
C ILE A 37 -24.41 3.41 -31.36
N GLU A 38 -24.31 4.53 -30.67
CA GLU A 38 -23.28 5.51 -30.94
C GLU A 38 -21.97 5.12 -30.22
N PRO A 39 -20.81 5.10 -30.93
CA PRO A 39 -19.53 4.88 -30.27
C PRO A 39 -19.15 6.05 -29.39
N PRO A 40 -18.40 5.83 -28.29
CA PRO A 40 -17.98 6.90 -27.43
C PRO A 40 -16.97 7.82 -28.12
N LYS A 41 -17.07 9.13 -27.88
CA LYS A 41 -16.15 10.12 -28.42
C LYS A 41 -14.94 10.34 -27.52
N GLY A 42 -15.09 10.11 -26.23
CA GLY A 42 -14.06 10.33 -25.24
C GLY A 42 -14.05 9.29 -24.13
N ILE A 43 -12.87 9.01 -23.65
CA ILE A 43 -12.61 8.10 -22.53
C ILE A 43 -11.72 8.82 -21.52
N LEU A 44 -12.10 8.76 -20.25
CA LEU A 44 -11.29 9.28 -19.15
C LEU A 44 -10.61 8.11 -18.45
N LEU A 45 -9.28 8.06 -18.50
CA LEU A 45 -8.45 7.14 -17.73
C LEU A 45 -8.04 7.83 -16.44
N TYR A 46 -8.32 7.23 -15.31
CA TYR A 46 -7.94 7.80 -14.03
C TYR A 46 -7.28 6.75 -13.14
N GLY A 47 -6.41 7.22 -12.27
CA GLY A 47 -5.67 6.38 -11.33
C GLY A 47 -4.41 7.07 -10.86
N PRO A 48 -3.64 6.42 -9.95
CA PRO A 48 -2.41 6.98 -9.44
C PRO A 48 -1.39 7.28 -10.55
N PRO A 49 -0.44 8.22 -10.33
CA PRO A 49 0.60 8.47 -11.32
C PRO A 49 1.48 7.23 -11.53
N GLY A 50 1.99 7.06 -12.75
CA GLY A 50 2.91 5.98 -13.08
C GLY A 50 2.31 4.58 -13.25
N VAL A 51 0.99 4.45 -13.34
CA VAL A 51 0.33 3.14 -13.53
C VAL A 51 0.18 2.72 -15.01
N GLY A 52 0.65 3.54 -15.94
CA GLY A 52 0.70 3.17 -17.35
C GLY A 52 -0.43 3.71 -18.23
N LYS A 53 -1.11 4.77 -17.83
CA LYS A 53 -2.19 5.41 -18.61
C LYS A 53 -1.71 5.83 -20.01
N THR A 54 -0.54 6.46 -20.11
CA THR A 54 0.07 6.87 -21.38
C THR A 54 0.41 5.68 -22.27
N LEU A 55 0.98 4.63 -21.69
CA LEU A 55 1.34 3.40 -22.41
C LEU A 55 0.11 2.70 -22.98
N LEU A 56 -0.99 2.67 -22.23
CA LEU A 56 -2.26 2.12 -22.69
C LEU A 56 -2.75 2.83 -23.95
N ALA A 57 -2.72 4.16 -23.95
CA ALA A 57 -3.14 4.95 -25.10
C ALA A 57 -2.23 4.73 -26.32
N LYS A 58 -0.93 4.66 -26.12
CA LYS A 58 0.04 4.38 -27.19
C LYS A 58 -0.12 2.98 -27.77
N ALA A 59 -0.32 1.98 -26.93
CA ALA A 59 -0.54 0.61 -27.36
C ALA A 59 -1.83 0.49 -28.17
N LEU A 60 -2.88 1.14 -27.73
CA LEU A 60 -4.15 1.20 -28.45
C LEU A 60 -4.01 1.82 -29.84
N ALA A 61 -3.29 2.94 -29.94
CA ALA A 61 -3.02 3.60 -31.23
C ALA A 61 -2.22 2.69 -32.18
N ASN A 62 -1.23 1.99 -31.66
CA ASN A 62 -0.43 1.05 -32.42
C ASN A 62 -1.26 -0.15 -32.94
N GLU A 63 -2.08 -0.74 -32.07
CA GLU A 63 -2.91 -1.90 -32.42
C GLU A 63 -4.04 -1.56 -33.40
N THR A 64 -4.56 -0.34 -33.33
CA THR A 64 -5.63 0.11 -34.23
C THR A 64 -5.09 0.74 -35.53
N GLY A 65 -3.79 1.01 -35.61
CA GLY A 65 -3.21 1.76 -36.73
C GLY A 65 -3.60 3.22 -36.75
N ALA A 66 -4.12 3.76 -35.64
CA ALA A 66 -4.58 5.13 -35.56
C ALA A 66 -3.40 6.13 -35.42
N TYR A 67 -3.62 7.33 -35.98
CA TYR A 67 -2.69 8.45 -35.81
C TYR A 67 -2.74 8.95 -34.38
N PHE A 68 -1.59 9.08 -33.72
CA PHE A 68 -1.52 9.42 -32.30
C PHE A 68 -1.00 10.83 -32.07
N LEU A 69 -1.79 11.65 -31.39
CA LEU A 69 -1.44 13.00 -30.98
C LEU A 69 -1.47 13.09 -29.46
N ALA A 70 -0.37 13.46 -28.85
CA ALA A 70 -0.26 13.62 -27.40
C ALA A 70 -0.26 15.10 -27.02
N ILE A 71 -1.04 15.44 -26.01
CA ILE A 71 -1.12 16.76 -25.42
C ILE A 71 -0.75 16.64 -23.95
N ASN A 72 0.22 17.42 -23.49
CA ASN A 72 0.51 17.57 -22.07
C ASN A 72 -0.24 18.79 -21.54
N GLY A 73 -1.15 18.59 -20.59
CA GLY A 73 -1.98 19.66 -20.05
C GLY A 73 -1.21 20.85 -19.48
N PRO A 74 -0.29 20.62 -18.52
CA PRO A 74 0.53 21.70 -17.97
C PRO A 74 1.36 22.45 -19.02
N GLU A 75 1.92 21.75 -19.99
CA GLU A 75 2.73 22.36 -21.06
C GLU A 75 1.91 23.30 -21.93
N ILE A 76 0.70 22.92 -22.30
CA ILE A 76 -0.20 23.78 -23.10
C ILE A 76 -0.54 25.05 -22.32
N MET A 77 -0.83 24.92 -21.03
CA MET A 77 -1.20 26.08 -20.20
C MET A 77 -0.03 27.03 -19.92
N SER A 78 1.21 26.50 -19.81
CA SER A 78 2.39 27.33 -19.51
C SER A 78 3.11 27.87 -20.76
N LYS A 79 3.34 26.99 -21.74
CA LYS A 79 4.12 27.31 -22.96
C LYS A 79 3.32 28.14 -23.96
N TYR A 80 2.02 27.89 -24.05
CA TYR A 80 1.13 28.54 -25.00
C TYR A 80 0.15 29.50 -24.32
N TYR A 81 0.59 30.19 -23.26
CA TYR A 81 -0.24 31.14 -22.52
C TYR A 81 -0.77 32.23 -23.47
N GLY A 82 -2.11 32.37 -23.55
CA GLY A 82 -2.78 33.25 -24.51
C GLY A 82 -3.04 32.60 -25.88
N GLU A 83 -2.37 31.52 -26.24
CA GLU A 83 -2.51 30.77 -27.50
C GLU A 83 -2.99 29.31 -27.31
N SER A 84 -3.35 28.96 -26.09
CA SER A 84 -3.77 27.59 -25.73
C SER A 84 -4.99 27.12 -26.52
N GLU A 85 -5.97 28.01 -26.73
CA GLU A 85 -7.18 27.73 -27.50
C GLU A 85 -6.85 27.42 -28.97
N GLN A 86 -5.96 28.19 -29.57
CA GLN A 86 -5.55 28.02 -30.96
C GLN A 86 -4.78 26.70 -31.13
N ARG A 87 -3.91 26.36 -30.18
CA ARG A 87 -3.15 25.12 -30.21
C ARG A 87 -4.07 23.88 -30.12
N LEU A 88 -5.08 23.93 -29.26
CA LEU A 88 -6.09 22.86 -29.17
C LEU A 88 -6.83 22.69 -30.48
N ARG A 89 -7.26 23.79 -31.11
CA ARG A 89 -7.93 23.75 -32.42
C ARG A 89 -7.05 23.10 -33.49
N GLN A 90 -5.77 23.49 -33.56
CA GLN A 90 -4.82 22.91 -34.51
C GLN A 90 -4.66 21.37 -34.32
N ILE A 91 -4.59 20.91 -33.10
CA ILE A 91 -4.45 19.50 -32.79
C ILE A 91 -5.69 18.71 -33.22
N PHE A 92 -6.89 19.23 -32.92
CA PHE A 92 -8.15 18.58 -33.34
C PHE A 92 -8.32 18.58 -34.86
N GLU A 93 -7.93 19.63 -35.56
CA GLU A 93 -7.94 19.67 -37.02
C GLU A 93 -6.95 18.67 -37.63
N GLU A 94 -5.75 18.58 -37.09
CA GLU A 94 -4.76 17.59 -37.52
C GLU A 94 -5.27 16.15 -37.32
N ALA A 95 -5.93 15.88 -36.21
CA ALA A 95 -6.55 14.58 -35.94
C ALA A 95 -7.65 14.23 -36.97
N LYS A 96 -8.49 15.19 -37.31
CA LYS A 96 -9.55 15.02 -38.31
C LYS A 96 -8.98 14.72 -39.71
N LYS A 97 -7.89 15.39 -40.10
CA LYS A 97 -7.22 15.15 -41.38
C LYS A 97 -6.55 13.80 -41.48
N ASN A 98 -6.08 13.26 -40.38
CA ASN A 98 -5.36 12.01 -40.31
C ASN A 98 -6.20 10.87 -39.67
N ALA A 99 -7.51 10.98 -39.71
CA ALA A 99 -8.40 9.95 -39.17
C ALA A 99 -8.17 8.57 -39.84
N PRO A 100 -8.21 7.44 -39.12
CA PRO A 100 -8.51 7.30 -37.71
C PRO A 100 -7.39 7.82 -36.80
N ALA A 101 -7.75 8.60 -35.78
CA ALA A 101 -6.80 9.26 -34.89
C ALA A 101 -7.21 9.17 -33.43
N ILE A 102 -6.22 9.15 -32.55
CA ILE A 102 -6.40 9.22 -31.10
C ILE A 102 -5.69 10.46 -30.58
N ILE A 103 -6.43 11.31 -29.90
CA ILE A 103 -5.87 12.46 -29.17
C ILE A 103 -5.76 12.06 -27.71
N PHE A 104 -4.55 12.02 -27.18
CA PHE A 104 -4.28 11.72 -25.79
C PHE A 104 -3.95 13.00 -25.04
N ILE A 105 -4.74 13.33 -24.02
CA ILE A 105 -4.56 14.51 -23.18
C ILE A 105 -4.11 14.05 -21.81
N ASP A 106 -2.83 14.20 -21.50
CA ASP A 106 -2.28 13.87 -20.19
C ASP A 106 -2.50 15.02 -19.22
N GLU A 107 -2.74 14.68 -17.95
CA GLU A 107 -3.06 15.65 -16.91
C GLU A 107 -4.16 16.62 -17.32
N ILE A 108 -5.28 16.08 -17.78
CA ILE A 108 -6.41 16.86 -18.29
C ILE A 108 -7.00 17.83 -17.25
N ASP A 109 -6.84 17.51 -15.96
CA ASP A 109 -7.25 18.39 -14.85
C ASP A 109 -6.51 19.73 -14.84
N ALA A 110 -5.33 19.81 -15.46
CA ALA A 110 -4.61 21.06 -15.63
C ALA A 110 -5.24 22.00 -16.68
N ILE A 111 -5.84 21.43 -17.73
CA ILE A 111 -6.53 22.17 -18.79
C ILE A 111 -7.97 22.48 -18.39
N ALA A 112 -8.63 21.55 -17.73
CA ALA A 112 -10.05 21.63 -17.43
C ALA A 112 -10.32 21.35 -15.94
N PRO A 113 -9.85 22.24 -15.04
CA PRO A 113 -10.11 22.13 -13.62
C PRO A 113 -11.58 22.47 -13.30
N LYS A 114 -12.06 22.06 -12.12
CA LYS A 114 -13.38 22.47 -11.62
C LYS A 114 -13.52 23.98 -11.63
N ARG A 115 -14.66 24.48 -12.05
CA ARG A 115 -14.94 25.92 -12.15
C ARG A 115 -14.75 26.69 -10.85
N GLU A 116 -14.96 26.04 -9.71
CA GLU A 116 -14.79 26.61 -8.38
C GLU A 116 -13.32 26.91 -8.04
N GLU A 117 -12.39 26.18 -8.66
CA GLU A 117 -10.95 26.32 -8.44
C GLU A 117 -10.27 27.25 -9.47
N VAL A 118 -11.03 27.75 -10.45
CA VAL A 118 -10.50 28.57 -11.56
C VAL A 118 -10.60 30.02 -11.23
N VAL A 119 -9.45 30.71 -11.17
CA VAL A 119 -9.33 32.13 -10.84
C VAL A 119 -9.20 33.04 -12.09
N GLY A 120 -8.90 32.48 -13.28
CA GLY A 120 -8.61 33.25 -14.50
C GLY A 120 -9.61 33.09 -15.64
N GLU A 121 -9.85 34.16 -16.41
CA GLU A 121 -10.68 34.14 -17.61
C GLU A 121 -10.11 33.26 -18.74
N VAL A 122 -8.77 33.23 -18.88
CA VAL A 122 -8.06 32.46 -19.90
C VAL A 122 -8.33 30.97 -19.71
N GLU A 123 -8.30 30.47 -18.48
CA GLU A 123 -8.54 29.09 -18.14
C GLU A 123 -9.98 28.68 -18.45
N LYS A 124 -10.96 29.54 -18.19
CA LYS A 124 -12.37 29.31 -18.55
C LYS A 124 -12.57 29.21 -20.06
N ARG A 125 -11.84 29.99 -20.85
CA ARG A 125 -11.89 29.98 -22.32
C ARG A 125 -11.32 28.67 -22.87
N VAL A 126 -10.23 28.15 -22.28
CA VAL A 126 -9.61 26.88 -22.69
C VAL A 126 -10.57 25.74 -22.46
N VAL A 127 -11.23 25.67 -21.30
CA VAL A 127 -12.25 24.67 -21.00
C VAL A 127 -13.40 24.73 -21.99
N ALA A 128 -13.93 25.93 -22.25
CA ALA A 128 -15.01 26.14 -23.19
C ALA A 128 -14.61 25.72 -24.62
N GLN A 129 -13.38 26.01 -25.04
CA GLN A 129 -12.85 25.59 -26.34
C GLN A 129 -12.74 24.06 -26.45
N LEU A 130 -12.24 23.39 -25.41
CA LEU A 130 -12.14 21.93 -25.37
C LEU A 130 -13.53 21.28 -25.48
N LEU A 131 -14.51 21.80 -24.74
CA LEU A 131 -15.90 21.33 -24.79
C LEU A 131 -16.49 21.49 -26.21
N ALA A 132 -16.30 22.64 -26.83
CA ALA A 132 -16.77 22.92 -28.18
C ALA A 132 -16.11 22.01 -29.23
N LEU A 133 -14.81 21.74 -29.08
CA LEU A 133 -14.08 20.84 -29.99
C LEU A 133 -14.54 19.39 -29.85
N MET A 134 -14.83 18.95 -28.65
CA MET A 134 -15.36 17.59 -28.42
C MET A 134 -16.79 17.45 -28.95
N ASP A 135 -17.64 18.45 -28.75
CA ASP A 135 -19.00 18.46 -29.28
C ASP A 135 -19.00 18.54 -30.81
N GLY A 136 -17.98 19.13 -31.40
CA GLY A 136 -17.79 19.22 -32.85
C GLY A 136 -17.24 17.96 -33.52
N LEU A 137 -16.88 16.92 -32.76
CA LEU A 137 -16.48 15.64 -33.32
C LEU A 137 -17.70 14.92 -33.89
N GLU A 138 -17.59 14.46 -35.13
CA GLU A 138 -18.69 13.71 -35.78
C GLU A 138 -18.90 12.38 -35.08
N GLU A 139 -20.16 11.98 -34.95
CA GLU A 139 -20.57 10.68 -34.37
C GLU A 139 -19.94 9.47 -35.09
N ARG A 140 -19.68 9.64 -36.36
CA ARG A 140 -19.00 8.64 -37.21
C ARG A 140 -17.55 9.00 -37.48
N GLY A 141 -17.07 10.09 -36.87
CA GLY A 141 -15.69 10.52 -36.98
C GLY A 141 -14.77 9.51 -36.31
N LYS A 142 -13.73 9.10 -37.02
CA LYS A 142 -12.72 8.18 -36.50
C LYS A 142 -11.69 8.87 -35.63
N VAL A 143 -12.15 9.81 -34.81
CA VAL A 143 -11.31 10.54 -33.83
C VAL A 143 -11.85 10.27 -32.45
N ILE A 144 -11.01 9.74 -31.59
CA ILE A 144 -11.32 9.45 -30.18
C ILE A 144 -10.36 10.25 -29.30
N VAL A 145 -10.90 10.85 -28.25
CA VAL A 145 -10.13 11.61 -27.28
C VAL A 145 -9.98 10.76 -26.00
N ILE A 146 -8.75 10.56 -25.55
CA ILE A 146 -8.46 9.87 -24.30
C ILE A 146 -7.83 10.88 -23.34
N GLY A 147 -8.53 11.18 -22.26
CA GLY A 147 -8.01 12.02 -21.17
C GLY A 147 -7.43 11.16 -20.08
N ALA A 148 -6.35 11.60 -19.45
CA ALA A 148 -5.75 10.94 -18.31
C ALA A 148 -5.62 11.91 -17.15
N THR A 149 -5.96 11.45 -15.95
CA THR A 149 -5.83 12.24 -14.72
C THR A 149 -5.52 11.36 -13.51
N ASN A 150 -4.73 11.90 -12.60
CA ASN A 150 -4.52 11.30 -11.29
C ASN A 150 -5.62 11.70 -10.30
N ARG A 151 -6.38 12.73 -10.64
CA ARG A 151 -7.38 13.37 -9.77
C ARG A 151 -8.71 13.53 -10.53
N PRO A 152 -9.52 12.48 -10.63
CA PRO A 152 -10.78 12.56 -11.39
C PRO A 152 -11.75 13.60 -10.82
N ASP A 153 -11.71 13.82 -9.51
CA ASP A 153 -12.57 14.81 -8.84
C ASP A 153 -12.19 16.26 -9.16
N ALA A 154 -10.98 16.49 -9.67
CA ALA A 154 -10.49 17.82 -10.05
C ALA A 154 -10.86 18.21 -11.49
N VAL A 155 -11.42 17.29 -12.27
CA VAL A 155 -11.85 17.56 -13.67
C VAL A 155 -13.22 18.21 -13.68
N ASP A 156 -13.40 19.23 -14.54
CA ASP A 156 -14.69 19.92 -14.69
C ASP A 156 -15.80 18.91 -15.00
N PRO A 157 -16.90 18.87 -14.21
CA PRO A 157 -18.02 17.98 -14.43
C PRO A 157 -18.65 18.09 -15.83
N ALA A 158 -18.53 19.23 -16.49
CA ALA A 158 -19.03 19.42 -17.85
C ALA A 158 -18.35 18.50 -18.87
N LEU A 159 -17.07 18.14 -18.65
CA LEU A 159 -16.35 17.19 -19.51
C LEU A 159 -16.84 15.74 -19.32
N ARG A 160 -17.42 15.44 -18.18
CA ARG A 160 -17.88 14.07 -17.83
C ARG A 160 -19.33 13.81 -18.24
N ARG A 161 -19.95 14.71 -18.98
CA ARG A 161 -21.32 14.56 -19.50
C ARG A 161 -21.36 13.65 -20.73
N PRO A 162 -22.53 13.01 -21.01
CA PRO A 162 -22.72 12.24 -22.23
C PRO A 162 -22.35 13.02 -23.50
N GLY A 163 -21.70 12.35 -24.45
CA GLY A 163 -21.20 12.96 -25.69
C GLY A 163 -19.81 13.57 -25.59
N ARG A 164 -19.20 13.55 -24.41
CA ARG A 164 -17.84 14.03 -24.15
C ARG A 164 -17.02 12.88 -23.59
N PHE A 165 -16.44 13.00 -22.40
CA PHE A 165 -15.82 11.87 -21.71
C PHE A 165 -16.91 11.06 -20.99
N ASP A 166 -17.68 10.32 -21.75
CA ASP A 166 -18.83 9.56 -21.28
C ASP A 166 -18.47 8.18 -20.74
N ARG A 167 -17.23 7.74 -20.94
CA ARG A 167 -16.69 6.50 -20.38
C ARG A 167 -15.52 6.80 -19.47
N GLU A 168 -15.55 6.25 -18.27
CA GLU A 168 -14.49 6.40 -17.30
C GLU A 168 -13.93 5.01 -16.97
N ILE A 169 -12.61 4.88 -17.04
CA ILE A 169 -11.92 3.62 -16.77
C ILE A 169 -10.85 3.86 -15.71
N GLU A 170 -10.96 3.14 -14.60
CA GLU A 170 -9.93 3.16 -13.56
C GLU A 170 -8.76 2.28 -13.97
N VAL A 171 -7.55 2.85 -13.90
CA VAL A 171 -6.31 2.11 -14.03
C VAL A 171 -5.74 1.93 -12.62
N PRO A 172 -5.93 0.75 -12.01
CA PRO A 172 -5.56 0.54 -10.62
C PRO A 172 -4.05 0.45 -10.44
N PRO A 173 -3.55 0.69 -9.21
CA PRO A 173 -2.16 0.38 -8.89
C PRO A 173 -1.91 -1.13 -9.04
N PRO A 174 -0.71 -1.54 -9.45
CA PRO A 174 -0.43 -2.95 -9.69
C PRO A 174 -0.43 -3.77 -8.39
N ASP A 175 -1.13 -4.91 -8.41
CA ASP A 175 -1.06 -5.91 -7.36
C ASP A 175 0.24 -6.74 -7.48
N LYS A 176 0.43 -7.73 -6.63
CA LYS A 176 1.63 -8.58 -6.65
C LYS A 176 1.84 -9.25 -8.01
N ARG A 177 0.78 -9.82 -8.58
CA ARG A 177 0.84 -10.49 -9.88
C ARG A 177 1.19 -9.50 -11.00
N ALA A 178 0.54 -8.34 -10.98
CA ALA A 178 0.82 -7.27 -11.92
C ALA A 178 2.27 -6.80 -11.83
N ARG A 179 2.78 -6.59 -10.62
CA ARG A 179 4.18 -6.18 -10.41
C ARG A 179 5.15 -7.22 -10.95
N ARG A 180 4.86 -8.50 -10.76
CA ARG A 180 5.70 -9.57 -11.33
C ARG A 180 5.71 -9.52 -12.86
N GLU A 181 4.57 -9.34 -13.49
CA GLU A 181 4.47 -9.20 -14.95
C GLU A 181 5.18 -7.95 -15.47
N ILE A 182 5.04 -6.83 -14.78
CA ILE A 182 5.74 -5.58 -15.12
C ILE A 182 7.26 -5.76 -15.01
N LEU A 183 7.73 -6.39 -13.94
CA LEU A 183 9.15 -6.71 -13.79
C LEU A 183 9.65 -7.63 -14.90
N ALA A 184 8.86 -8.63 -15.30
CA ALA A 184 9.20 -9.51 -16.40
C ALA A 184 9.32 -8.74 -17.73
N VAL A 185 8.42 -7.81 -18.00
CA VAL A 185 8.46 -6.95 -19.18
C VAL A 185 9.74 -6.11 -19.22
N HIS A 186 10.07 -5.44 -18.12
CA HIS A 186 11.24 -4.56 -18.07
C HIS A 186 12.59 -5.30 -18.02
N THR A 187 12.59 -6.57 -17.65
CA THR A 187 13.80 -7.40 -17.57
C THR A 187 14.00 -8.31 -18.78
N ARG A 188 13.13 -8.26 -19.78
CA ARG A 188 13.23 -9.10 -21.00
C ARG A 188 14.61 -9.06 -21.66
N ASN A 189 15.19 -7.88 -21.77
CA ASN A 189 16.47 -7.65 -22.43
C ASN A 189 17.62 -7.41 -21.44
N VAL A 190 17.40 -7.68 -20.17
CA VAL A 190 18.38 -7.48 -19.10
C VAL A 190 18.98 -8.84 -18.74
N PRO A 191 20.32 -8.98 -18.77
CA PRO A 191 20.96 -10.22 -18.35
C PRO A 191 20.85 -10.38 -16.83
N LEU A 192 19.98 -11.27 -16.40
CA LEU A 192 19.75 -11.57 -14.98
C LEU A 192 20.62 -12.73 -14.53
N ALA A 193 21.19 -12.62 -13.32
CA ALA A 193 21.86 -13.73 -12.67
C ALA A 193 20.85 -14.79 -12.22
N GLU A 194 21.31 -16.00 -11.95
CA GLU A 194 20.45 -17.12 -11.55
C GLU A 194 19.76 -16.91 -10.21
N ASP A 195 20.31 -16.06 -9.33
CA ASP A 195 19.76 -15.75 -8.01
C ASP A 195 18.58 -14.77 -8.04
N VAL A 196 18.29 -14.16 -9.20
CA VAL A 196 17.20 -13.18 -9.32
C VAL A 196 15.85 -13.90 -9.34
N ASP A 197 15.04 -13.62 -8.32
CA ASP A 197 13.69 -14.13 -8.17
C ASP A 197 12.68 -12.99 -8.34
N LEU A 198 11.99 -12.97 -9.48
CA LEU A 198 11.00 -11.93 -9.79
C LEU A 198 9.76 -12.02 -8.89
N ASP A 199 9.40 -13.21 -8.43
CA ASP A 199 8.27 -13.38 -7.52
C ASP A 199 8.56 -12.73 -6.17
N LYS A 200 9.79 -12.91 -5.67
CA LYS A 200 10.23 -12.28 -4.42
C LYS A 200 10.32 -10.77 -4.56
N LEU A 201 10.83 -10.26 -5.68
CA LEU A 201 10.85 -8.83 -5.96
C LEU A 201 9.43 -8.25 -6.03
N ALA A 202 8.48 -8.97 -6.60
CA ALA A 202 7.09 -8.56 -6.64
C ALA A 202 6.48 -8.46 -5.24
N GLU A 203 6.83 -9.37 -4.33
CA GLU A 203 6.41 -9.29 -2.92
C GLU A 203 6.99 -8.07 -2.22
N MET A 204 8.26 -7.77 -2.45
CA MET A 204 8.99 -6.71 -1.76
C MET A 204 8.69 -5.31 -2.27
N THR A 205 8.15 -5.19 -3.50
CA THR A 205 7.88 -3.89 -4.15
C THR A 205 6.46 -3.41 -3.96
N TYR A 206 5.88 -3.71 -2.82
CA TYR A 206 4.54 -3.24 -2.49
C TYR A 206 4.46 -1.70 -2.57
N GLY A 207 3.39 -1.19 -3.19
CA GLY A 207 3.20 0.26 -3.39
C GLY A 207 3.99 0.85 -4.55
N TYR A 208 4.77 0.05 -5.26
CA TYR A 208 5.45 0.51 -6.46
C TYR A 208 4.48 0.60 -7.63
N THR A 209 4.56 1.68 -8.39
CA THR A 209 3.87 1.83 -9.67
C THR A 209 4.67 1.17 -10.78
N GLY A 210 4.10 1.06 -11.97
CA GLY A 210 4.83 0.61 -13.16
C GLY A 210 6.09 1.44 -13.43
N ALA A 211 6.01 2.76 -13.24
CA ALA A 211 7.14 3.67 -13.39
C ALA A 211 8.23 3.42 -12.33
N ASP A 212 7.83 3.16 -11.09
CA ASP A 212 8.77 2.82 -10.01
C ASP A 212 9.50 1.51 -10.29
N LEU A 213 8.80 0.52 -10.81
CA LEU A 213 9.38 -0.77 -11.17
C LEU A 213 10.36 -0.66 -12.35
N ALA A 214 10.04 0.17 -13.35
CA ALA A 214 10.95 0.47 -14.44
C ALA A 214 12.23 1.15 -13.94
N ALA A 215 12.08 2.13 -13.03
CA ALA A 215 13.20 2.81 -12.39
C ALA A 215 14.04 1.86 -11.54
N LEU A 216 13.40 0.92 -10.84
CA LEU A 216 14.07 -0.12 -10.05
C LEU A 216 14.96 -1.00 -10.93
N VAL A 217 14.45 -1.49 -12.04
CA VAL A 217 15.21 -2.32 -12.98
C VAL A 217 16.40 -1.53 -13.54
N LYS A 218 16.19 -0.29 -13.93
CA LYS A 218 17.24 0.59 -14.42
C LYS A 218 18.34 0.83 -13.39
N GLU A 219 17.96 1.13 -12.14
CA GLU A 219 18.93 1.36 -11.07
C GLU A 219 19.69 0.08 -10.69
N ALA A 220 19.03 -1.07 -10.69
CA ALA A 220 19.67 -2.36 -10.48
C ALA A 220 20.71 -2.64 -11.58
N ALA A 221 20.37 -2.35 -12.83
CA ALA A 221 21.31 -2.46 -13.95
C ALA A 221 22.51 -1.51 -13.80
N MET A 222 22.27 -0.29 -13.36
CA MET A 222 23.34 0.68 -13.09
C MET A 222 24.24 0.23 -11.93
N ASN A 223 23.68 -0.39 -10.90
CA ASN A 223 24.47 -0.98 -9.80
C ASN A 223 25.35 -2.11 -10.30
N ALA A 224 24.83 -2.95 -11.18
CA ALA A 224 25.61 -4.02 -11.81
C ALA A 224 26.75 -3.46 -12.66
N LEU A 225 26.50 -2.39 -13.42
CA LEU A 225 27.51 -1.70 -14.23
C LEU A 225 28.61 -1.10 -13.36
N ARG A 226 28.27 -0.39 -12.30
CA ARG A 226 29.24 0.20 -11.36
C ARG A 226 30.14 -0.86 -10.74
N ARG A 227 29.56 -1.97 -10.32
CA ARG A 227 30.28 -3.11 -9.73
C ARG A 227 31.22 -3.74 -10.76
N PHE A 228 30.75 -3.96 -11.99
CA PHE A 228 31.52 -4.54 -13.09
C PHE A 228 32.75 -3.69 -13.45
N LEU A 229 32.57 -2.37 -13.58
CA LEU A 229 33.68 -1.44 -13.88
C LEU A 229 34.72 -1.41 -12.77
N LYS A 230 34.30 -1.56 -11.53
CA LYS A 230 35.19 -1.56 -10.37
C LYS A 230 35.99 -2.87 -10.24
N GLU A 231 35.33 -4.02 -10.49
CA GLU A 231 35.94 -5.34 -10.37
C GLU A 231 36.96 -5.66 -11.48
N HIS A 232 36.72 -5.15 -12.68
CA HIS A 232 37.49 -5.54 -13.87
C HIS A 232 38.49 -4.47 -14.36
N ALA A 233 38.61 -3.34 -13.69
CA ALA A 233 39.51 -2.24 -14.01
C ALA A 233 39.53 -1.91 -15.52
N ILE A 234 38.38 -1.67 -16.11
CA ILE A 234 38.18 -1.49 -17.54
C ILE A 234 38.72 -0.15 -18.03
N ASP A 235 39.52 -0.18 -19.09
CA ASP A 235 39.93 1.00 -19.84
C ASP A 235 38.78 1.39 -20.80
N LEU A 236 38.11 2.52 -20.54
CA LEU A 236 36.99 3.02 -21.34
C LEU A 236 37.37 3.43 -22.77
N ASP A 237 38.68 3.63 -23.04
CA ASP A 237 39.19 4.00 -24.37
C ASP A 237 39.42 2.80 -25.31
N LYS A 238 39.28 1.59 -24.79
CA LYS A 238 39.46 0.36 -25.55
C LYS A 238 38.17 -0.45 -25.65
N PRO A 239 37.98 -1.21 -26.76
CA PRO A 239 36.85 -2.12 -26.87
C PRO A 239 36.87 -3.18 -25.77
N ILE A 240 35.71 -3.44 -25.19
CA ILE A 240 35.56 -4.45 -24.14
C ILE A 240 35.44 -5.84 -24.79
N PRO A 241 36.23 -6.85 -24.38
CA PRO A 241 36.12 -8.20 -24.92
C PRO A 241 34.71 -8.79 -24.68
N SER A 242 34.15 -9.48 -25.65
CA SER A 242 32.80 -10.08 -25.55
C SER A 242 32.70 -11.11 -24.43
N GLU A 243 33.78 -11.83 -24.13
CA GLU A 243 33.84 -12.78 -23.01
C GLU A 243 33.66 -12.09 -21.66
N LEU A 244 34.23 -10.89 -21.52
CA LEU A 244 34.08 -10.08 -20.31
C LEU A 244 32.68 -9.52 -20.19
N LEU A 245 32.07 -9.08 -21.29
CA LEU A 245 30.68 -8.59 -21.31
C LEU A 245 29.68 -9.66 -20.90
N GLN A 246 29.92 -10.92 -21.20
CA GLN A 246 29.05 -12.04 -20.79
C GLN A 246 29.01 -12.24 -19.27
N LYS A 247 30.00 -11.75 -18.54
CA LYS A 247 30.07 -11.81 -17.09
C LYS A 247 29.24 -10.71 -16.43
N LEU A 248 28.82 -9.68 -17.18
CA LEU A 248 28.01 -8.61 -16.68
C LEU A 248 26.53 -9.09 -16.54
N LYS A 249 26.10 -9.35 -15.32
CA LYS A 249 24.76 -9.78 -15.01
C LYS A 249 24.24 -9.00 -13.79
N VAL A 250 22.95 -8.74 -13.79
CA VAL A 250 22.28 -8.08 -12.67
C VAL A 250 21.93 -9.15 -11.64
N THR A 251 22.38 -8.95 -10.41
CA THR A 251 22.15 -9.89 -9.30
C THR A 251 21.01 -9.42 -8.41
N MET A 252 20.52 -10.31 -7.55
CA MET A 252 19.51 -9.95 -6.55
C MET A 252 20.00 -8.86 -5.58
N ALA A 253 21.30 -8.88 -5.24
CA ALA A 253 21.92 -7.83 -4.43
C ALA A 253 21.85 -6.45 -5.08
N ASP A 254 21.97 -6.38 -6.41
CA ASP A 254 21.83 -5.13 -7.17
C ASP A 254 20.40 -4.57 -7.03
N PHE A 255 19.38 -5.43 -7.05
CA PHE A 255 17.99 -5.04 -6.83
C PHE A 255 17.76 -4.57 -5.40
N TYR A 256 18.27 -5.25 -4.40
CA TYR A 256 18.14 -4.84 -2.99
C TYR A 256 18.77 -3.46 -2.74
N ARG A 257 19.92 -3.22 -3.34
CA ARG A 257 20.60 -1.92 -3.25
C ARG A 257 19.77 -0.83 -3.94
N ALA A 258 19.21 -1.14 -5.12
CA ALA A 258 18.36 -0.21 -5.87
C ALA A 258 17.09 0.16 -5.09
N MET A 259 16.49 -0.78 -4.36
CA MET A 259 15.30 -0.55 -3.56
C MET A 259 15.49 0.47 -2.45
N LYS A 260 16.71 0.63 -1.96
CA LYS A 260 17.02 1.66 -0.95
C LYS A 260 16.91 3.08 -1.50
N ASN A 261 17.12 3.25 -2.80
CA ASN A 261 17.13 4.55 -3.47
C ASN A 261 15.80 4.90 -4.14
N ILE A 262 14.93 3.90 -4.34
CA ILE A 262 13.65 4.10 -5.01
C ILE A 262 12.52 3.88 -4.03
N ALA A 263 11.91 4.99 -3.59
CA ALA A 263 10.76 4.97 -2.70
C ALA A 263 9.48 4.69 -3.50
N PRO A 264 8.54 3.91 -2.94
CA PRO A 264 7.26 3.67 -3.61
C PRO A 264 6.44 4.96 -3.73
N SER A 265 6.02 5.30 -4.95
CA SER A 265 5.27 6.53 -5.25
C SER A 265 3.89 6.58 -4.59
N LEU A 266 3.29 5.42 -4.36
CA LEU A 266 1.97 5.31 -3.72
C LEU A 266 2.00 5.55 -2.21
N MET A 267 3.17 5.68 -1.62
CA MET A 267 3.39 5.68 -0.17
C MET A 267 4.02 6.96 0.39
N ARG A 268 4.05 8.05 -0.37
CA ARG A 268 4.74 9.29 0.09
C ARG A 268 4.20 9.86 1.40
N GLU A 269 2.95 9.62 1.73
CA GLU A 269 2.29 10.17 2.92
C GLU A 269 1.93 9.12 3.97
N VAL A 270 1.61 7.89 3.56
CA VAL A 270 1.23 6.78 4.43
C VAL A 270 2.06 5.57 4.09
N LEU A 271 2.83 5.09 5.05
CA LEU A 271 3.69 3.92 4.88
C LEU A 271 2.85 2.65 4.92
N ILE A 272 2.86 1.90 3.82
CA ILE A 272 2.26 0.57 3.78
C ILE A 272 3.37 -0.46 3.85
N GLU A 273 3.26 -1.39 4.77
CA GLU A 273 4.24 -2.45 4.98
C GLU A 273 3.70 -3.78 4.46
N VAL A 274 4.60 -4.65 4.00
CA VAL A 274 4.33 -6.07 3.84
C VAL A 274 5.12 -6.77 4.93
N PRO A 275 4.49 -7.07 6.07
CA PRO A 275 5.21 -7.65 7.19
C PRO A 275 5.57 -9.11 6.92
N GLU A 276 6.69 -9.55 7.49
CA GLU A 276 7.13 -10.94 7.46
C GLU A 276 7.14 -11.53 8.87
N VAL A 277 6.02 -11.43 9.58
CA VAL A 277 5.85 -12.00 10.91
C VAL A 277 4.84 -13.14 10.81
N HIS A 278 5.25 -14.33 11.17
CA HIS A 278 4.39 -15.52 11.19
C HIS A 278 3.89 -15.84 12.60
N TRP A 279 2.82 -16.62 12.70
CA TRP A 279 2.31 -17.05 14.00
C TRP A 279 3.36 -17.76 14.84
N ASP A 280 4.26 -18.50 14.19
CA ASP A 280 5.35 -19.21 14.87
C ASP A 280 6.44 -18.28 15.43
N ASP A 281 6.48 -17.04 15.01
CA ASP A 281 7.40 -16.02 15.54
C ASP A 281 6.91 -15.39 16.84
N ILE A 282 5.71 -15.76 17.27
CA ILE A 282 5.10 -15.26 18.50
C ILE A 282 4.99 -16.42 19.49
N GLY A 283 5.64 -16.29 20.64
CA GLY A 283 5.59 -17.30 21.69
C GLY A 283 4.30 -17.22 22.50
N GLY A 284 3.64 -18.36 22.67
CA GLY A 284 2.39 -18.46 23.43
C GLY A 284 1.19 -17.81 22.75
N LEU A 285 0.23 -17.34 23.55
CA LEU A 285 -1.00 -16.65 23.07
C LEU A 285 -1.87 -17.48 22.11
N ASP A 286 -1.93 -18.79 22.30
CA ASP A 286 -2.61 -19.72 21.38
C ASP A 286 -4.09 -19.35 21.17
N LEU A 287 -4.78 -18.98 22.25
CA LEU A 287 -6.19 -18.58 22.18
C LEU A 287 -6.36 -17.28 21.40
N VAL A 288 -5.51 -16.28 21.65
CA VAL A 288 -5.52 -15.00 20.95
C VAL A 288 -5.23 -15.19 19.46
N LYS A 289 -4.24 -16.02 19.14
CA LYS A 289 -3.90 -16.37 17.75
C LYS A 289 -5.10 -17.01 17.04
N GLN A 290 -5.79 -17.94 17.69
CA GLN A 290 -6.96 -18.59 17.13
C GLN A 290 -8.10 -17.61 16.89
N GLN A 291 -8.36 -16.72 17.82
CA GLN A 291 -9.38 -15.68 17.67
C GLN A 291 -9.06 -14.73 16.50
N LEU A 292 -7.80 -14.37 16.31
CA LEU A 292 -7.38 -13.54 15.18
C LEU A 292 -7.44 -14.28 13.84
N ARG A 293 -7.13 -15.56 13.81
CA ARG A 293 -7.30 -16.37 12.60
C ARG A 293 -8.76 -16.38 12.15
N GLU A 294 -9.67 -16.63 13.06
CA GLU A 294 -11.11 -16.67 12.76
C GLU A 294 -11.66 -15.32 12.34
N ALA A 295 -11.23 -14.25 13.01
CA ALA A 295 -11.75 -12.92 12.80
C ALA A 295 -11.13 -12.19 11.60
N VAL A 296 -9.88 -12.46 11.25
CA VAL A 296 -9.11 -11.73 10.22
C VAL A 296 -8.72 -12.63 9.06
N GLU A 297 -8.00 -13.71 9.34
CA GLU A 297 -7.43 -14.57 8.31
C GLU A 297 -8.49 -15.26 7.46
N TRP A 298 -9.48 -15.88 8.09
CA TRP A 298 -10.53 -16.59 7.39
C TRP A 298 -11.41 -15.67 6.52
N PRO A 299 -11.88 -14.50 6.99
CA PRO A 299 -12.66 -13.60 6.13
C PRO A 299 -11.90 -13.07 4.93
N ILE A 300 -10.60 -12.87 5.05
CA ILE A 300 -9.75 -12.39 3.94
C ILE A 300 -9.46 -13.52 2.95
N LYS A 301 -9.13 -14.71 3.43
CA LYS A 301 -8.81 -15.87 2.57
C LYS A 301 -10.05 -16.52 1.95
N TYR A 302 -11.14 -16.58 2.69
CA TYR A 302 -12.35 -17.32 2.30
C TYR A 302 -13.62 -16.46 2.36
N PRO A 303 -13.66 -15.29 1.69
CA PRO A 303 -14.81 -14.39 1.77
C PRO A 303 -16.11 -15.04 1.25
N HIS A 304 -16.03 -15.87 0.22
CA HIS A 304 -17.17 -16.56 -0.37
C HIS A 304 -17.86 -17.52 0.60
N ILE A 305 -17.12 -18.17 1.50
CA ILE A 305 -17.69 -19.07 2.52
C ILE A 305 -18.53 -18.26 3.51
N PHE A 306 -18.03 -17.10 3.94
CA PHE A 306 -18.77 -16.20 4.83
C PHE A 306 -20.06 -15.68 4.20
N GLU A 307 -20.01 -15.33 2.90
CA GLU A 307 -21.19 -14.92 2.14
C GLU A 307 -22.23 -16.05 2.05
N GLN A 308 -21.80 -17.26 1.71
CA GLN A 308 -22.68 -18.44 1.59
C GLN A 308 -23.31 -18.82 2.94
N MET A 309 -22.57 -18.70 4.03
CA MET A 309 -23.07 -19.02 5.36
C MET A 309 -23.84 -17.88 6.02
N GLY A 310 -23.88 -16.71 5.41
CA GLY A 310 -24.58 -15.54 5.92
C GLY A 310 -23.95 -14.91 7.16
N ILE A 311 -22.66 -15.15 7.40
CA ILE A 311 -21.93 -14.63 8.55
C ILE A 311 -21.20 -13.35 8.14
N ARG A 312 -21.35 -12.31 8.96
CA ARG A 312 -20.59 -11.07 8.80
C ARG A 312 -19.39 -11.08 9.75
N PRO A 313 -18.15 -10.97 9.22
CA PRO A 313 -16.97 -10.86 10.06
C PRO A 313 -16.91 -9.51 10.77
N PRO A 314 -16.19 -9.40 11.89
CA PRO A 314 -16.01 -8.13 12.56
C PRO A 314 -15.26 -7.13 11.68
N LYS A 315 -15.65 -5.87 11.72
CA LYS A 315 -14.97 -4.79 11.01
C LYS A 315 -13.72 -4.33 11.74
N GLY A 316 -13.76 -4.35 13.04
CA GLY A 316 -12.69 -3.90 13.92
C GLY A 316 -12.44 -4.85 15.08
N ILE A 317 -11.17 -4.95 15.46
CA ILE A 317 -10.71 -5.77 16.57
C ILE A 317 -9.86 -4.89 17.48
N LEU A 318 -10.20 -4.86 18.76
CA LEU A 318 -9.42 -4.15 19.77
C LEU A 318 -8.57 -5.14 20.57
N LEU A 319 -7.27 -4.95 20.54
CA LEU A 319 -6.33 -5.69 21.38
C LEU A 319 -5.96 -4.81 22.57
N TYR A 320 -6.18 -5.29 23.78
CA TYR A 320 -5.79 -4.55 24.97
C TYR A 320 -5.00 -5.43 25.93
N GLY A 321 -4.16 -4.82 26.71
CA GLY A 321 -3.34 -5.51 27.70
C GLY A 321 -2.10 -4.74 28.06
N PRO A 322 -1.25 -5.31 28.92
CA PRO A 322 -0.02 -4.66 29.35
C PRO A 322 0.91 -4.34 28.18
N PRO A 323 1.72 -3.27 28.26
CA PRO A 323 2.68 -2.93 27.23
C PRO A 323 3.74 -4.03 27.07
N GLY A 324 4.23 -4.21 25.85
CA GLY A 324 5.28 -5.17 25.55
C GLY A 324 4.85 -6.65 25.47
N CYS A 325 3.53 -6.93 25.43
CA CYS A 325 3.01 -8.30 25.39
C CYS A 325 2.70 -8.80 23.98
N GLY A 326 3.08 -8.06 22.94
CA GLY A 326 3.05 -8.54 21.56
C GLY A 326 1.83 -8.14 20.73
N LYS A 327 1.10 -7.10 21.11
CA LYS A 327 -0.06 -6.62 20.34
C LYS A 327 0.29 -6.25 18.89
N THR A 328 1.41 -5.54 18.70
CA THR A 328 1.90 -5.16 17.36
C THR A 328 2.29 -6.38 16.53
N LEU A 329 3.01 -7.33 17.13
CA LEU A 329 3.41 -8.57 16.46
C LEU A 329 2.21 -9.42 16.06
N LEU A 330 1.19 -9.49 16.91
CA LEU A 330 -0.05 -10.20 16.61
C LEU A 330 -0.76 -9.61 15.37
N ALA A 331 -0.85 -8.29 15.29
CA ALA A 331 -1.44 -7.61 14.14
C ALA A 331 -0.63 -7.85 12.86
N LYS A 332 0.69 -7.77 12.93
CA LYS A 332 1.59 -8.07 11.81
C LYS A 332 1.48 -9.51 11.35
N ALA A 333 1.42 -10.46 12.27
CA ALA A 333 1.25 -11.88 11.96
C ALA A 333 -0.10 -12.14 11.29
N ALA A 334 -1.17 -11.51 11.76
CA ALA A 334 -2.48 -11.60 11.12
C ALA A 334 -2.42 -11.10 9.67
N ALA A 335 -1.72 -10.00 9.41
CA ALA A 335 -1.53 -9.48 8.06
C ALA A 335 -0.71 -10.42 7.18
N THR A 336 0.41 -10.93 7.69
CA THR A 336 1.29 -11.84 6.95
C THR A 336 0.57 -13.14 6.57
N GLU A 337 -0.07 -13.78 7.54
CA GLU A 337 -0.75 -15.07 7.34
C GLU A 337 -1.98 -14.97 6.46
N SER A 338 -2.65 -13.82 6.44
CA SER A 338 -3.80 -13.57 5.57
C SER A 338 -3.41 -13.06 4.17
N GLY A 339 -2.13 -12.73 3.96
CA GLY A 339 -1.67 -12.12 2.70
C GLY A 339 -2.12 -10.67 2.55
N ALA A 340 -2.43 -10.00 3.65
CA ALA A 340 -2.89 -8.62 3.65
C ALA A 340 -1.73 -7.63 3.79
N ASN A 341 -1.95 -6.43 3.30
CA ASN A 341 -1.06 -5.31 3.50
C ASN A 341 -1.29 -4.70 4.88
N PHE A 342 -0.32 -3.97 5.38
CA PHE A 342 -0.33 -3.48 6.74
C PHE A 342 -0.03 -1.97 6.78
N ILE A 343 -0.93 -1.20 7.36
CA ILE A 343 -0.73 0.23 7.60
C ILE A 343 -0.66 0.43 9.11
N ALA A 344 0.52 0.78 9.61
CA ALA A 344 0.71 1.09 11.02
C ALA A 344 0.50 2.58 11.27
N VAL A 345 -0.36 2.90 12.23
CA VAL A 345 -0.64 4.28 12.65
C VAL A 345 -0.43 4.37 14.14
N LYS A 346 0.52 5.18 14.56
CA LYS A 346 0.73 5.46 15.97
C LYS A 346 -0.12 6.66 16.40
N GLY A 347 -0.92 6.50 17.43
CA GLY A 347 -1.80 7.55 17.92
C GLY A 347 -1.12 8.87 18.18
N PRO A 348 -0.03 8.91 18.96
CA PRO A 348 0.71 10.16 19.21
C PRO A 348 1.25 10.84 17.95
N GLU A 349 1.68 10.07 16.93
CA GLU A 349 2.16 10.63 15.66
C GLU A 349 1.07 11.36 14.88
N VAL A 350 -0.17 10.86 14.91
CA VAL A 350 -1.30 11.51 14.24
C VAL A 350 -1.50 12.92 14.80
N LEU A 351 -1.38 13.06 16.12
CA LEU A 351 -1.56 14.36 16.78
C LEU A 351 -0.38 15.31 16.53
N SER A 352 0.85 14.80 16.49
CA SER A 352 2.06 15.63 16.38
C SER A 352 2.45 15.91 14.92
N LYS A 353 2.39 14.92 14.06
CA LYS A 353 2.83 15.01 12.65
C LYS A 353 1.84 15.73 11.75
N TRP A 354 0.55 15.61 12.03
CA TRP A 354 -0.53 16.19 11.22
C TRP A 354 -1.35 17.21 12.01
N VAL A 355 -0.69 18.09 12.73
CA VAL A 355 -1.33 19.17 13.50
C VAL A 355 -2.22 20.01 12.58
N GLY A 356 -3.51 20.11 12.93
CA GLY A 356 -4.51 20.82 12.14
C GLY A 356 -5.09 20.05 10.95
N GLU A 357 -4.51 18.91 10.57
CA GLU A 357 -4.95 18.08 9.43
C GLU A 357 -5.21 16.61 9.81
N SER A 358 -5.36 16.31 11.10
CA SER A 358 -5.51 14.93 11.59
C SER A 358 -6.73 14.21 11.02
N GLU A 359 -7.85 14.90 10.83
CA GLU A 359 -9.06 14.35 10.22
C GLU A 359 -8.83 13.94 8.76
N LYS A 360 -8.14 14.79 8.02
CA LYS A 360 -7.76 14.55 6.64
C LYS A 360 -6.80 13.37 6.52
N ALA A 361 -5.86 13.24 7.47
CA ALA A 361 -4.93 12.11 7.56
C ALA A 361 -5.68 10.80 7.77
N ILE A 362 -6.66 10.77 8.67
CA ILE A 362 -7.49 9.58 8.91
C ILE A 362 -8.25 9.18 7.63
N ARG A 363 -8.87 10.13 6.94
CA ARG A 363 -9.55 9.87 5.66
C ARG A 363 -8.61 9.28 4.62
N GLU A 364 -7.40 9.82 4.50
CA GLU A 364 -6.40 9.35 3.54
C GLU A 364 -5.93 7.93 3.86
N ILE A 365 -5.73 7.60 5.14
CA ILE A 365 -5.35 6.25 5.59
C ILE A 365 -6.40 5.23 5.14
N PHE A 366 -7.68 5.48 5.39
CA PHE A 366 -8.76 4.58 4.98
C PHE A 366 -8.92 4.49 3.46
N LYS A 367 -8.76 5.60 2.76
CA LYS A 367 -8.78 5.64 1.30
C LYS A 367 -7.68 4.75 0.71
N ARG A 368 -6.46 4.83 1.23
CA ARG A 368 -5.33 4.02 0.79
C ARG A 368 -5.52 2.55 1.15
N ALA A 369 -6.07 2.26 2.31
CA ALA A 369 -6.38 0.90 2.71
C ALA A 369 -7.36 0.23 1.74
N ARG A 370 -8.40 0.93 1.32
CA ARG A 370 -9.37 0.42 0.34
C ARG A 370 -8.72 0.15 -1.02
N LYS A 371 -7.84 1.03 -1.48
CA LYS A 371 -7.10 0.85 -2.74
C LYS A 371 -6.12 -0.32 -2.69
N ALA A 372 -5.55 -0.56 -1.53
CA ALA A 372 -4.55 -1.61 -1.29
C ALA A 372 -5.15 -2.90 -0.73
N ALA A 373 -6.47 -3.05 -0.72
CA ALA A 373 -7.14 -4.23 -0.16
C ALA A 373 -6.61 -5.54 -0.77
N PRO A 374 -6.46 -6.61 0.01
CA PRO A 374 -6.75 -6.72 1.43
C PRO A 374 -5.71 -5.99 2.30
N THR A 375 -6.18 -5.20 3.24
CA THR A 375 -5.33 -4.36 4.10
C THR A 375 -5.79 -4.41 5.54
N ILE A 376 -4.85 -4.46 6.46
CA ILE A 376 -5.10 -4.28 7.89
C ILE A 376 -4.57 -2.90 8.29
N ILE A 377 -5.45 -2.07 8.83
CA ILE A 377 -5.06 -0.79 9.44
C ILE A 377 -4.86 -1.05 10.92
N PHE A 378 -3.65 -0.82 11.41
CA PHE A 378 -3.32 -1.01 12.81
C PHE A 378 -3.11 0.34 13.50
N PHE A 379 -3.98 0.65 14.45
CA PHE A 379 -3.85 1.84 15.30
C PHE A 379 -3.19 1.46 16.61
N ASP A 380 -1.93 1.81 16.78
CA ASP A 380 -1.22 1.61 18.04
C ASP A 380 -1.48 2.81 18.96
N GLU A 381 -1.63 2.54 20.24
CA GLU A 381 -1.98 3.55 21.23
C GLU A 381 -3.22 4.37 20.82
N ILE A 382 -4.27 3.66 20.40
CA ILE A 382 -5.50 4.27 19.88
C ILE A 382 -6.20 5.20 20.90
N ASP A 383 -5.99 4.99 22.19
CA ASP A 383 -6.48 5.84 23.27
C ASP A 383 -5.92 7.27 23.20
N ALA A 384 -4.76 7.48 22.56
CA ALA A 384 -4.20 8.82 22.35
C ALA A 384 -5.02 9.66 21.37
N ILE A 385 -5.59 9.06 20.34
CA ILE A 385 -6.40 9.77 19.33
C ILE A 385 -7.90 9.68 19.57
N ALA A 386 -8.33 8.72 20.36
CA ALA A 386 -9.73 8.48 20.63
C ALA A 386 -10.03 8.35 22.13
N PRO A 387 -9.63 9.35 22.95
CA PRO A 387 -9.93 9.32 24.37
C PRO A 387 -11.41 9.60 24.63
N ILE A 388 -11.83 9.36 25.87
CA ILE A 388 -13.18 9.71 26.34
C ILE A 388 -13.44 11.20 26.03
N ARG A 389 -14.61 11.49 25.46
CA ARG A 389 -14.99 12.86 25.07
C ARG A 389 -14.98 13.82 26.25
N GLY A 390 -14.56 15.06 25.98
CA GLY A 390 -14.53 16.14 26.95
C GLY A 390 -13.20 16.32 27.69
N HIS A 391 -12.21 15.46 27.45
CA HIS A 391 -10.86 15.61 28.06
C HIS A 391 -9.95 16.56 27.29
N ASP A 392 -10.30 16.90 26.05
CA ASP A 392 -9.51 17.82 25.23
C ASP A 392 -10.23 19.17 25.07
N VAL A 393 -9.59 20.22 25.60
CA VAL A 393 -10.10 21.60 25.54
C VAL A 393 -10.16 22.14 24.11
N SER A 394 -9.29 21.65 23.21
CA SER A 394 -9.23 22.10 21.82
C SER A 394 -10.26 21.47 20.90
N GLY A 395 -10.92 20.38 21.32
CA GLY A 395 -11.85 19.60 20.51
C GLY A 395 -11.24 18.86 19.34
N VAL A 396 -9.91 18.82 19.21
CA VAL A 396 -9.21 18.15 18.11
C VAL A 396 -9.45 16.64 18.18
N THR A 397 -9.31 16.04 19.35
CA THR A 397 -9.53 14.60 19.54
C THR A 397 -10.97 14.20 19.29
N ASP A 398 -11.93 15.02 19.68
CA ASP A 398 -13.37 14.77 19.41
C ASP A 398 -13.65 14.71 17.91
N ARG A 399 -13.04 15.59 17.13
CA ARG A 399 -13.15 15.59 15.66
C ARG A 399 -12.48 14.36 15.04
N ILE A 400 -11.33 13.95 15.55
CA ILE A 400 -10.64 12.73 15.11
C ILE A 400 -11.49 11.50 15.39
N VAL A 401 -12.07 11.40 16.59
CA VAL A 401 -12.97 10.30 16.96
C VAL A 401 -14.15 10.24 16.00
N ASN A 402 -14.80 11.36 15.74
CA ASN A 402 -15.93 11.42 14.82
C ASN A 402 -15.55 11.00 13.40
N GLN A 403 -14.39 11.41 12.91
CA GLN A 403 -13.88 11.00 11.61
C GLN A 403 -13.58 9.49 11.58
N LEU A 404 -12.95 8.97 12.62
CA LEU A 404 -12.65 7.55 12.76
C LEU A 404 -13.93 6.70 12.78
N LEU A 405 -14.95 7.13 13.53
CA LEU A 405 -16.25 6.47 13.59
C LEU A 405 -16.93 6.46 12.22
N THR A 406 -16.89 7.58 11.50
CA THR A 406 -17.45 7.70 10.15
C THR A 406 -16.76 6.74 9.19
N GLU A 407 -15.43 6.68 9.23
CA GLU A 407 -14.66 5.79 8.37
C GLU A 407 -14.90 4.31 8.70
N MET A 408 -15.00 3.96 9.97
CA MET A 408 -15.31 2.59 10.39
C MET A 408 -16.73 2.17 10.00
N ASP A 409 -17.70 3.05 10.15
CA ASP A 409 -19.08 2.79 9.72
C ASP A 409 -19.18 2.61 8.20
N GLY A 410 -18.27 3.24 7.45
CA GLY A 410 -18.17 3.11 6.01
C GLY A 410 -17.44 1.85 5.50
N ILE A 411 -16.85 1.04 6.38
CA ILE A 411 -16.22 -0.21 5.99
C ILE A 411 -17.29 -1.25 5.64
N GLU A 412 -17.20 -1.78 4.44
CA GLU A 412 -18.04 -2.90 4.03
C GLU A 412 -17.39 -4.23 4.45
N ALA A 413 -18.17 -5.09 5.10
CA ALA A 413 -17.72 -6.42 5.47
C ALA A 413 -17.33 -7.22 4.21
N LEU A 414 -16.25 -8.00 4.30
CA LEU A 414 -15.71 -8.84 3.21
C LEU A 414 -15.09 -8.07 2.02
N ARG A 415 -14.90 -6.76 2.13
CA ARG A 415 -14.22 -5.94 1.12
C ARG A 415 -12.71 -5.80 1.35
N GLY A 416 -12.16 -6.58 2.27
CA GLY A 416 -10.72 -6.70 2.48
C GLY A 416 -10.07 -5.61 3.32
N VAL A 417 -10.83 -4.79 4.03
CA VAL A 417 -10.28 -3.82 4.99
C VAL A 417 -10.71 -4.22 6.40
N VAL A 418 -9.74 -4.41 7.28
CA VAL A 418 -9.95 -4.72 8.69
C VAL A 418 -9.16 -3.73 9.54
N VAL A 419 -9.77 -3.23 10.60
CA VAL A 419 -9.11 -2.32 11.54
C VAL A 419 -8.76 -3.06 12.82
N ILE A 420 -7.50 -2.98 13.24
CA ILE A 420 -7.04 -3.51 14.51
C ILE A 420 -6.53 -2.33 15.34
N GLY A 421 -7.13 -2.13 16.50
CA GLY A 421 -6.67 -1.14 17.47
C GLY A 421 -5.92 -1.82 18.60
N ALA A 422 -4.92 -1.15 19.14
CA ALA A 422 -4.19 -1.61 20.31
C ALA A 422 -4.15 -0.52 21.37
N THR A 423 -4.38 -0.89 22.61
CA THR A 423 -4.31 0.03 23.74
C THR A 423 -3.84 -0.66 25.02
N ASN A 424 -3.07 0.05 25.81
CA ASN A 424 -2.71 -0.37 27.15
C ASN A 424 -3.75 0.09 28.19
N ARG A 425 -4.63 1.01 27.79
CA ARG A 425 -5.61 1.67 28.67
C ARG A 425 -6.99 1.68 28.00
N PRO A 426 -7.69 0.55 27.91
CA PRO A 426 -9.02 0.49 27.29
C PRO A 426 -10.08 1.29 28.07
N ASP A 427 -9.84 1.56 29.35
CA ASP A 427 -10.70 2.41 30.19
C ASP A 427 -10.69 3.88 29.76
N LEU A 428 -9.64 4.33 29.07
CA LEU A 428 -9.52 5.70 28.56
C LEU A 428 -10.08 5.89 27.14
N LEU A 429 -10.44 4.79 26.48
CA LEU A 429 -10.93 4.82 25.12
C LEU A 429 -12.41 5.28 25.07
N ASP A 430 -12.76 6.09 24.06
CA ASP A 430 -14.13 6.53 23.85
C ASP A 430 -15.08 5.32 23.71
N PRO A 431 -16.11 5.20 24.54
CA PRO A 431 -17.06 4.07 24.49
C PRO A 431 -17.78 3.93 23.15
N ALA A 432 -17.89 5.00 22.37
CA ALA A 432 -18.51 4.97 21.04
C ALA A 432 -17.79 4.03 20.07
N LEU A 433 -16.47 3.84 20.23
CA LEU A 433 -15.69 2.90 19.41
C LEU A 433 -16.00 1.44 19.73
N LEU A 434 -16.49 1.15 20.91
CA LEU A 434 -16.79 -0.21 21.38
C LEU A 434 -18.21 -0.68 21.02
N ARG A 435 -18.99 0.16 20.35
CA ARG A 435 -20.34 -0.21 19.90
C ARG A 435 -20.30 -1.20 18.74
N PRO A 436 -21.34 -2.07 18.59
CA PRO A 436 -21.43 -2.98 17.46
C PRO A 436 -21.31 -2.27 16.11
N GLY A 437 -20.60 -2.89 15.16
CA GLY A 437 -20.31 -2.32 13.84
C GLY A 437 -19.02 -1.50 13.77
N ARG A 438 -18.30 -1.39 14.88
CA ARG A 438 -17.02 -0.69 15.00
C ARG A 438 -15.95 -1.67 15.50
N PHE A 439 -15.44 -1.53 16.72
CA PHE A 439 -14.62 -2.59 17.31
C PHE A 439 -15.53 -3.68 17.88
N ASP A 440 -15.95 -4.59 17.03
CA ASP A 440 -16.88 -5.67 17.34
C ASP A 440 -16.28 -6.75 18.23
N ARG A 441 -14.97 -6.93 18.15
CA ARG A 441 -14.21 -7.89 18.94
C ARG A 441 -13.23 -7.18 19.85
N ILE A 442 -13.27 -7.53 21.12
CA ILE A 442 -12.34 -7.02 22.13
C ILE A 442 -11.59 -8.22 22.68
N ILE A 443 -10.27 -8.24 22.47
CA ILE A 443 -9.40 -9.35 22.83
C ILE A 443 -8.37 -8.91 23.85
N TYR A 444 -8.33 -9.59 24.98
CA TYR A 444 -7.29 -9.40 25.98
C TYR A 444 -6.02 -10.13 25.59
N VAL A 445 -4.91 -9.40 25.57
CA VAL A 445 -3.57 -9.95 25.34
C VAL A 445 -2.87 -10.03 26.71
N PRO A 446 -2.86 -11.21 27.36
CA PRO A 446 -2.34 -11.34 28.70
C PRO A 446 -0.81 -11.30 28.73
N PRO A 447 -0.23 -11.05 29.92
CA PRO A 447 1.21 -11.22 30.10
C PRO A 447 1.58 -12.71 29.91
N PRO A 448 2.81 -12.99 29.47
CA PRO A 448 3.22 -14.37 29.23
C PRO A 448 3.30 -15.18 30.53
N ASP A 449 2.68 -16.37 30.49
CA ASP A 449 2.81 -17.37 31.55
C ASP A 449 4.15 -18.12 31.42
N LEU A 450 4.39 -19.11 32.27
CA LEU A 450 5.64 -19.87 32.27
C LEU A 450 5.92 -20.52 30.90
N ARG A 451 4.93 -21.15 30.31
CA ARG A 451 5.06 -21.81 29.00
C ARG A 451 5.30 -20.79 27.88
N ALA A 452 4.57 -19.69 27.91
CA ALA A 452 4.75 -18.60 26.96
C ALA A 452 6.13 -17.96 27.06
N ARG A 453 6.64 -17.72 28.28
CA ARG A 453 7.99 -17.22 28.49
C ARG A 453 9.05 -18.18 27.93
N TYR A 454 8.88 -19.46 28.15
CA TYR A 454 9.76 -20.49 27.56
C TYR A 454 9.77 -20.42 26.04
N GLU A 455 8.59 -20.37 25.41
CA GLU A 455 8.47 -20.28 23.96
C GLU A 455 9.07 -18.98 23.40
N ILE A 456 8.86 -17.85 24.06
CA ILE A 456 9.44 -16.54 23.69
C ILE A 456 10.96 -16.61 23.75
N LEU A 457 11.52 -17.14 24.84
CA LEU A 457 12.97 -17.32 24.99
C LEU A 457 13.55 -18.21 23.91
N LYS A 458 12.85 -19.29 23.58
CA LYS A 458 13.22 -20.22 22.51
C LYS A 458 13.26 -19.51 21.14
N ILE A 459 12.28 -18.68 20.84
CA ILE A 459 12.22 -17.89 19.61
C ILE A 459 13.39 -16.92 19.50
N HIS A 460 13.65 -16.14 20.55
CA HIS A 460 14.70 -15.12 20.54
C HIS A 460 16.11 -15.71 20.58
N THR A 461 16.26 -16.96 20.97
CA THR A 461 17.57 -17.64 21.01
C THR A 461 17.82 -18.59 19.84
N ARG A 462 16.91 -18.68 18.85
CA ARG A 462 17.06 -19.58 17.69
C ARG A 462 18.37 -19.42 16.93
N LYS A 463 18.80 -18.17 16.74
CA LYS A 463 19.98 -17.83 15.95
C LYS A 463 21.22 -17.58 16.82
N ILE A 464 21.08 -17.72 18.12
CA ILE A 464 22.14 -17.46 19.08
C ILE A 464 22.77 -18.79 19.48
N PRO A 465 24.09 -18.92 19.41
CA PRO A 465 24.76 -20.13 19.90
C PRO A 465 24.65 -20.18 21.42
N LEU A 466 23.95 -21.17 21.94
CA LEU A 466 23.79 -21.39 23.38
C LEU A 466 24.76 -22.46 23.87
N ALA A 467 25.38 -22.23 25.02
CA ALA A 467 26.20 -23.21 25.70
C ALA A 467 25.31 -24.36 26.25
N GLU A 468 25.90 -25.51 26.51
CA GLU A 468 25.19 -26.67 27.02
C GLU A 468 24.54 -26.47 28.39
N ASP A 469 25.07 -25.52 29.18
CA ASP A 469 24.55 -25.21 30.52
C ASP A 469 23.27 -24.36 30.51
N VAL A 470 22.84 -23.86 29.34
CA VAL A 470 21.66 -23.02 29.22
C VAL A 470 20.38 -23.89 29.23
N ASP A 471 19.62 -23.72 30.30
CA ASP A 471 18.29 -24.32 30.44
C ASP A 471 17.23 -23.20 30.33
N LEU A 472 16.56 -23.13 29.19
CA LEU A 472 15.53 -22.12 28.93
C LEU A 472 14.30 -22.27 29.82
N ILE A 473 14.01 -23.50 30.28
CA ILE A 473 12.90 -23.75 31.20
C ILE A 473 13.20 -23.13 32.56
N GLU A 474 14.43 -23.28 33.05
CA GLU A 474 14.87 -22.68 34.30
C GLU A 474 14.87 -21.14 34.20
N LEU A 475 15.32 -20.61 33.07
CA LEU A 475 15.29 -19.16 32.81
C LEU A 475 13.85 -18.65 32.76
N ALA A 476 12.92 -19.40 32.15
CA ALA A 476 11.51 -19.04 32.13
C ALA A 476 10.90 -19.00 33.55
N LYS A 477 11.29 -19.90 34.43
CA LYS A 477 10.85 -19.91 35.83
C LYS A 477 11.34 -18.67 36.58
N LYS A 478 12.55 -18.21 36.28
CA LYS A 478 13.18 -17.05 36.95
C LYS A 478 12.69 -15.70 36.43
N THR A 479 12.02 -15.67 35.29
CA THR A 479 11.59 -14.44 34.62
C THR A 479 10.10 -14.13 34.80
N GLU A 480 9.52 -14.52 35.92
CA GLU A 480 8.16 -14.15 36.27
C GLU A 480 7.99 -12.63 36.32
N GLY A 481 6.92 -12.13 35.69
CA GLY A 481 6.67 -10.69 35.59
C GLY A 481 7.36 -10.00 34.40
N TYR A 482 8.13 -10.74 33.62
CA TYR A 482 8.72 -10.22 32.40
C TYR A 482 7.69 -10.22 31.26
N SER A 483 7.59 -9.11 30.52
CA SER A 483 6.85 -9.05 29.27
C SER A 483 7.65 -9.72 28.14
N GLY A 484 7.02 -9.90 26.98
CA GLY A 484 7.73 -10.39 25.79
C GLY A 484 8.88 -9.47 25.39
N ALA A 485 8.68 -8.16 25.47
CA ALA A 485 9.72 -7.16 25.22
C ALA A 485 10.87 -7.22 26.24
N ASP A 486 10.55 -7.48 27.50
CA ASP A 486 11.56 -7.66 28.55
C ASP A 486 12.42 -8.90 28.28
N LEU A 487 11.81 -10.00 27.85
CA LEU A 487 12.52 -11.24 27.52
C LEU A 487 13.44 -11.07 26.30
N GLU A 488 12.99 -10.35 25.29
CA GLU A 488 13.83 -10.00 24.14
C GLU A 488 15.04 -9.17 24.57
N ALA A 489 14.81 -8.15 25.40
CA ALA A 489 15.87 -7.30 25.94
C ALA A 489 16.86 -8.10 26.81
N LEU A 490 16.36 -9.05 27.59
CA LEU A 490 17.18 -9.95 28.41
C LEU A 490 18.15 -10.77 27.56
N VAL A 491 17.64 -11.38 26.50
CA VAL A 491 18.45 -12.19 25.57
C VAL A 491 19.53 -11.32 24.91
N ARG A 492 19.15 -10.15 24.44
CA ARG A 492 20.09 -9.21 23.81
C ARG A 492 21.17 -8.76 24.79
N GLU A 493 20.80 -8.41 26.02
CA GLU A 493 21.77 -8.00 27.05
C GLU A 493 22.73 -9.13 27.43
N ALA A 494 22.23 -10.36 27.50
CA ALA A 494 23.09 -11.53 27.78
C ALA A 494 24.18 -11.70 26.70
N VAL A 495 23.80 -11.57 25.43
CA VAL A 495 24.75 -11.60 24.31
C VAL A 495 25.74 -10.43 24.37
N MET A 496 25.26 -9.23 24.66
CA MET A 496 26.10 -8.05 24.76
C MET A 496 27.09 -8.14 25.91
N LEU A 497 26.70 -8.70 27.07
CA LEU A 497 27.60 -8.94 28.18
C LEU A 497 28.73 -9.89 27.82
N ALA A 498 28.42 -10.95 27.07
CA ALA A 498 29.42 -11.88 26.56
C ALA A 498 30.40 -11.19 25.60
N LEU A 499 29.89 -10.38 24.67
CA LEU A 499 30.71 -9.65 23.69
C LEU A 499 31.57 -8.55 24.33
N ARG A 500 31.14 -7.95 25.41
CA ARG A 500 31.95 -6.96 26.15
C ARG A 500 33.19 -7.57 26.81
N GLU A 501 33.10 -8.83 27.22
CA GLU A 501 34.25 -9.57 27.76
C GLU A 501 35.23 -9.97 26.66
N ASP A 502 34.69 -10.47 25.50
CA ASP A 502 35.50 -10.91 24.38
C ASP A 502 34.65 -10.81 23.09
N LEU A 503 35.10 -10.04 22.12
CA LEU A 503 34.40 -9.80 20.84
C LEU A 503 34.41 -10.99 19.87
N THR A 504 34.86 -12.16 20.29
CA THR A 504 34.84 -13.34 19.44
C THR A 504 33.51 -14.08 19.50
N PRO A 505 33.00 -14.61 18.37
CA PRO A 505 31.80 -15.45 18.38
C PRO A 505 32.02 -16.70 19.23
N ARG A 506 31.13 -16.97 20.15
CA ARG A 506 31.19 -18.16 21.01
C ARG A 506 29.82 -18.47 21.59
N PRO A 507 29.59 -19.72 22.05
CA PRO A 507 28.35 -20.06 22.77
C PRO A 507 28.16 -19.22 24.02
N ILE A 508 26.93 -18.74 24.22
CA ILE A 508 26.56 -17.92 25.37
C ILE A 508 26.18 -18.81 26.54
N SER A 509 26.90 -18.68 27.65
CA SER A 509 26.64 -19.48 28.84
C SER A 509 25.51 -18.92 29.70
N PHE A 510 24.94 -19.74 30.56
CA PHE A 510 23.82 -19.40 31.43
C PHE A 510 24.12 -18.21 32.36
N LYS A 511 25.36 -18.08 32.82
CA LYS A 511 25.79 -16.98 33.68
C LYS A 511 25.51 -15.58 33.11
N TYR A 512 25.58 -15.43 31.77
CA TYR A 512 25.32 -14.16 31.13
C TYR A 512 23.84 -13.79 31.19
N PHE A 513 22.95 -14.76 31.08
CA PHE A 513 21.51 -14.57 31.23
C PHE A 513 21.16 -14.16 32.67
N ILE A 514 21.74 -14.80 33.65
CA ILE A 514 21.53 -14.45 35.06
C ILE A 514 22.04 -13.05 35.38
N LYS A 515 23.22 -12.69 34.84
CA LYS A 515 23.79 -11.35 35.02
C LYS A 515 22.95 -10.30 34.29
N ALA A 516 22.42 -10.61 33.14
CA ALA A 516 21.54 -9.72 32.38
C ALA A 516 20.24 -9.39 33.14
N MET A 517 19.77 -10.26 34.02
CA MET A 517 18.61 -10.01 34.87
C MET A 517 18.81 -8.87 35.85
N GLU A 518 20.06 -8.51 36.16
CA GLU A 518 20.38 -7.34 36.99
C GLU A 518 20.11 -6.02 36.24
N TYR A 519 20.22 -6.03 34.91
CA TYR A 519 20.03 -4.86 34.05
C TYR A 519 18.62 -4.78 33.48
N VAL A 520 17.99 -5.92 33.17
CA VAL A 520 16.65 -5.99 32.65
C VAL A 520 15.71 -6.50 33.75
N LYS A 521 14.90 -5.60 34.27
CA LYS A 521 13.96 -5.89 35.35
C LYS A 521 12.57 -6.22 34.81
N PRO A 522 11.75 -6.96 35.57
CA PRO A 522 10.37 -7.22 35.17
C PRO A 522 9.58 -5.91 35.14
N SER A 523 8.89 -5.66 34.02
CA SER A 523 8.06 -4.46 33.85
C SER A 523 6.62 -4.65 34.36
N LEU A 524 6.17 -5.90 34.54
CA LEU A 524 4.81 -6.23 34.93
C LEU A 524 4.73 -6.48 36.44
N THR A 525 4.18 -5.50 37.16
CA THR A 525 3.95 -5.64 38.61
C THR A 525 2.60 -6.28 38.89
N LYS A 526 2.44 -6.90 40.06
CA LYS A 526 1.16 -7.49 40.48
C LYS A 526 0.01 -6.48 40.47
N ASP A 527 0.27 -5.26 40.90
CA ASP A 527 -0.74 -4.18 40.93
C ASP A 527 -1.24 -3.84 39.52
N ARG A 528 -0.34 -3.79 38.53
CA ARG A 528 -0.70 -3.54 37.13
C ARG A 528 -1.53 -4.68 36.55
N LEU A 529 -1.19 -5.92 36.86
CA LEU A 529 -1.90 -7.10 36.40
C LEU A 529 -3.30 -7.19 37.02
N GLU A 530 -3.45 -6.88 38.29
CA GLU A 530 -4.75 -6.81 38.97
C GLU A 530 -5.66 -5.75 38.36
N ALA A 531 -5.09 -4.60 37.96
CA ALA A 531 -5.82 -3.54 37.28
C ALA A 531 -6.40 -4.02 35.94
N TYR A 532 -5.66 -4.83 35.17
CA TYR A 532 -6.15 -5.40 33.90
C TYR A 532 -7.25 -6.44 34.12
N GLU A 533 -7.16 -7.25 35.16
CA GLU A 533 -8.22 -8.21 35.52
C GLU A 533 -9.53 -7.47 35.84
N LYS A 534 -9.48 -6.38 36.58
CA LYS A 534 -10.65 -5.54 36.87
C LYS A 534 -11.24 -4.93 35.60
N ILE A 535 -10.38 -4.43 34.71
CA ILE A 535 -10.82 -3.86 33.42
C ILE A 535 -11.49 -4.95 32.56
N GLN A 536 -10.96 -6.15 32.54
CA GLN A 536 -11.55 -7.29 31.83
C GLN A 536 -12.95 -7.61 32.37
N GLU A 537 -13.14 -7.62 33.67
CA GLU A 537 -14.44 -7.84 34.29
C GLU A 537 -15.45 -6.72 33.95
N GLU A 538 -15.01 -5.48 33.99
CA GLU A 538 -15.86 -4.33 33.63
C GLU A 538 -16.28 -4.35 32.16
N LEU A 539 -15.37 -4.66 31.24
CA LEU A 539 -15.67 -4.78 29.82
C LEU A 539 -16.63 -5.94 29.53
N SER A 540 -16.44 -7.07 30.20
CA SER A 540 -17.35 -8.21 30.09
C SER A 540 -18.77 -7.87 30.56
N ARG A 541 -18.91 -7.10 31.65
CA ARG A 541 -20.19 -6.62 32.13
C ARG A 541 -20.84 -5.65 31.14
N ARG A 542 -20.08 -4.69 30.59
CA ARG A 542 -20.61 -3.72 29.62
C ARG A 542 -21.13 -4.40 28.35
N ILE A 543 -20.44 -5.42 27.86
CA ILE A 543 -20.83 -6.20 26.68
C ILE A 543 -22.11 -7.00 26.95
N MET A 544 -22.32 -7.50 28.18
CA MET A 544 -23.54 -8.22 28.55
C MET A 544 -24.79 -7.30 28.62
N TYR A 545 -24.60 -6.01 28.81
CA TYR A 545 -25.70 -5.04 28.93
C TYR A 545 -25.96 -4.21 27.66
N MET A 546 -25.20 -4.43 26.59
CA MET A 546 -25.41 -3.89 25.25
C MET A 546 -26.05 -4.90 24.30
#